data_fdd48e74900c9f83973d53d0bdaa0fb0
#
_entry.id   fdd48e74900c9f83973d53d0bdaa0fb0
#
_cell.length_a   1.000
_cell.length_b   1.000
_cell.length_c   1.000
_cell.angle_alpha   90.00
_cell.angle_beta   90.00
_cell.angle_gamma   90.00
#
_symmetry.space_group_name_H-M   'P 1'
#
loop_
_entity.id
_entity.type
_entity.pdbx_description
1 polymer ?
#
loop_
_entity_poly.entity_id
_entity_poly.type
_entity_poly.pdbx_seq_one_letter_code
_entity_poly.pdbx_strand_id
1 'polypeptide(L)'
;MNVKRIAAKVGLVVASCLMATTAFAQNTRTVEGGLTSVKLSSTFTDALESLHVTPSTVSPTRLCDGTATFPITGGAIDLDSAAGNIVHSGGLILEAGGTEVKLQSFIIDTTKTTTGAPVLTGLVIVNKKLVGRLPLFNLVLPAGFSLPLRAEGEFLLQLKDVGLTLTSTAAGALNSVYGLKPGTIPANLQIGTASVFAFLGSPN
;
A
#
# COMPACT_ATOMS: atom_id res chain seq x y z
N MET A 1 1.35 13.53 88.20
CA MET A 1 1.28 14.41 87.06
C MET A 1 1.08 13.51 85.83
N ASN A 2 -0.18 13.46 85.32
CA ASN A 2 -0.61 12.53 84.27
C ASN A 2 -0.46 13.17 82.87
N VAL A 3 0.33 12.59 82.06
CA VAL A 3 0.44 13.00 80.59
C VAL A 3 -0.39 11.99 79.81
N LYS A 4 -1.51 12.42 79.27
CA LYS A 4 -2.38 11.64 78.42
C LYS A 4 -1.77 11.64 76.97
N ARG A 5 -1.52 10.44 76.46
CA ARG A 5 -1.13 10.23 75.08
C ARG A 5 -2.35 10.28 74.16
N ILE A 6 -2.38 11.22 73.22
CA ILE A 6 -3.39 11.30 72.18
C ILE A 6 -2.82 10.57 70.96
N ALA A 7 -3.44 9.45 70.63
CA ALA A 7 -3.13 8.71 69.38
C ALA A 7 -3.97 9.26 68.25
N ALA A 8 -3.35 9.95 67.32
CA ALA A 8 -3.98 10.39 66.06
C ALA A 8 -4.00 9.21 65.06
N LYS A 9 -5.20 8.74 64.72
CA LYS A 9 -5.41 7.79 63.62
C LYS A 9 -5.40 8.55 62.30
N VAL A 10 -4.34 8.40 61.53
CA VAL A 10 -4.28 8.87 60.14
C VAL A 10 -4.91 7.78 59.28
N GLY A 11 -6.12 8.03 58.80
CA GLY A 11 -6.79 7.18 57.82
C GLY A 11 -6.24 7.47 56.42
N LEU A 12 -5.50 6.52 55.86
CA LEU A 12 -5.03 6.57 54.48
C LEU A 12 -6.19 6.17 53.55
N VAL A 13 -6.84 7.14 52.91
CA VAL A 13 -7.82 6.90 51.86
C VAL A 13 -7.03 6.67 50.54
N VAL A 14 -6.88 5.44 50.14
CA VAL A 14 -6.33 5.07 48.82
C VAL A 14 -7.48 5.23 47.80
N ALA A 15 -7.53 6.35 47.15
CA ALA A 15 -8.41 6.55 45.99
C ALA A 15 -7.85 5.72 44.79
N SER A 16 -8.43 4.52 44.58
CA SER A 16 -8.16 3.72 43.40
C SER A 16 -8.80 4.40 42.19
N CYS A 17 -8.00 5.14 41.44
CA CYS A 17 -8.40 5.66 40.12
C CYS A 17 -8.44 4.49 39.13
N LEU A 18 -9.61 3.89 38.89
CA LEU A 18 -9.82 2.97 37.77
C LEU A 18 -9.74 3.80 36.49
N MET A 19 -8.58 3.75 35.85
CA MET A 19 -8.44 4.18 34.46
C MET A 19 -9.17 3.13 33.59
N ALA A 20 -10.40 3.42 33.20
CA ALA A 20 -11.07 2.67 32.17
C ALA A 20 -10.33 2.94 30.85
N THR A 21 -9.42 2.05 30.47
CA THR A 21 -8.87 2.02 29.14
C THR A 21 -10.00 1.57 28.21
N THR A 22 -10.59 2.50 27.47
CA THR A 22 -11.45 2.16 26.34
C THR A 22 -10.58 1.49 25.30
N ALA A 23 -10.58 0.17 25.29
CA ALA A 23 -10.05 -0.59 24.17
C ALA A 23 -10.97 -0.28 22.98
N PHE A 24 -10.51 0.55 22.05
CA PHE A 24 -11.15 0.64 20.76
C PHE A 24 -10.98 -0.74 20.10
N ALA A 25 -12.08 -1.45 19.87
CA ALA A 25 -12.06 -2.68 19.11
C ALA A 25 -11.53 -2.31 17.71
N GLN A 26 -10.37 -2.82 17.34
CA GLN A 26 -9.82 -2.63 16.00
C GLN A 26 -10.71 -3.40 15.03
N ASN A 27 -11.29 -2.70 14.05
CA ASN A 27 -12.09 -3.30 12.99
C ASN A 27 -11.17 -3.86 11.88
N THR A 28 -10.16 -4.63 12.30
CA THR A 28 -9.19 -5.23 11.39
C THR A 28 -9.76 -6.50 10.79
N ARG A 29 -9.77 -6.56 9.47
CA ARG A 29 -10.27 -7.69 8.70
C ARG A 29 -9.13 -8.32 7.92
N THR A 30 -9.10 -9.64 7.86
CA THR A 30 -8.21 -10.36 6.93
C THR A 30 -8.66 -10.12 5.50
N VAL A 31 -7.72 -10.03 4.58
CA VAL A 31 -7.96 -10.01 3.14
C VAL A 31 -7.68 -11.42 2.64
N GLU A 32 -8.71 -12.09 2.11
CA GLU A 32 -8.62 -13.50 1.70
C GLU A 32 -8.32 -13.67 0.21
N GLY A 33 -8.55 -12.63 -0.59
CA GLY A 33 -8.32 -12.68 -2.03
C GLY A 33 -8.96 -11.51 -2.76
N GLY A 34 -9.06 -11.63 -4.07
CA GLY A 34 -9.67 -10.62 -4.93
C GLY A 34 -8.79 -10.21 -6.10
N LEU A 35 -9.02 -9.03 -6.62
CA LEU A 35 -8.32 -8.49 -7.80
C LEU A 35 -8.05 -7.00 -7.64
N THR A 36 -6.88 -6.55 -8.11
CA THR A 36 -6.60 -5.14 -8.37
C THR A 36 -6.42 -4.95 -9.86
N SER A 37 -7.24 -4.09 -10.47
CA SER A 37 -7.14 -3.70 -11.87
C SER A 37 -6.52 -2.31 -11.97
N VAL A 38 -5.52 -2.15 -12.82
CA VAL A 38 -4.84 -0.88 -13.07
C VAL A 38 -5.03 -0.52 -14.53
N LYS A 39 -5.82 0.51 -14.80
CA LYS A 39 -5.92 1.11 -16.13
C LYS A 39 -4.72 2.03 -16.33
N LEU A 40 -3.85 1.68 -17.28
CA LEU A 40 -2.65 2.46 -17.58
C LEU A 40 -3.04 3.83 -18.18
N SER A 41 -2.32 4.88 -17.83
CA SER A 41 -2.51 6.20 -18.41
C SER A 41 -1.81 6.29 -19.78
N SER A 42 -2.35 7.14 -20.67
CA SER A 42 -1.67 7.46 -21.94
C SER A 42 -0.28 8.05 -21.69
N THR A 43 -0.15 8.92 -20.70
CA THR A 43 1.15 9.49 -20.30
C THR A 43 2.20 8.42 -20.01
N PHE A 44 1.81 7.33 -19.34
CA PHE A 44 2.72 6.22 -19.08
C PHE A 44 3.01 5.40 -20.33
N THR A 45 2.00 5.06 -21.13
CA THR A 45 2.20 4.30 -22.37
C THR A 45 3.04 5.06 -23.37
N ASP A 46 2.81 6.37 -23.52
CA ASP A 46 3.60 7.24 -24.40
C ASP A 46 5.08 7.35 -23.93
N ALA A 47 5.29 7.38 -22.59
CA ALA A 47 6.64 7.35 -22.03
C ALA A 47 7.36 6.02 -22.32
N LEU A 48 6.67 4.87 -22.20
CA LEU A 48 7.23 3.57 -22.57
C LEU A 48 7.62 3.53 -24.05
N GLU A 49 6.73 4.00 -24.93
CA GLU A 49 6.98 4.04 -26.37
C GLU A 49 8.17 4.94 -26.71
N SER A 50 8.21 6.15 -26.17
CA SER A 50 9.31 7.11 -26.41
C SER A 50 10.67 6.59 -25.94
N LEU A 51 10.69 5.77 -24.90
CA LEU A 51 11.91 5.15 -24.36
C LEU A 51 12.17 3.77 -24.97
N HIS A 52 11.36 3.31 -25.93
CA HIS A 52 11.43 1.98 -26.54
C HIS A 52 11.39 0.86 -25.49
N VAL A 53 10.59 1.05 -24.43
CA VAL A 53 10.38 0.05 -23.38
C VAL A 53 9.19 -0.82 -23.74
N THR A 54 9.41 -2.11 -23.83
CA THR A 54 8.35 -3.10 -24.08
C THR A 54 7.85 -3.67 -22.75
N PRO A 55 6.58 -3.43 -22.38
CA PRO A 55 5.99 -4.04 -21.20
C PRO A 55 5.52 -5.46 -21.47
N SER A 56 5.73 -6.35 -20.51
CA SER A 56 5.12 -7.69 -20.47
C SER A 56 4.74 -8.05 -19.03
N THR A 57 4.15 -9.24 -18.83
CA THR A 57 3.63 -9.61 -17.50
C THR A 57 4.35 -10.81 -16.91
N VAL A 58 4.41 -10.86 -15.58
CA VAL A 58 4.76 -12.04 -14.80
C VAL A 58 3.46 -12.71 -14.36
N SER A 59 3.28 -13.99 -14.71
CA SER A 59 2.11 -14.76 -14.27
C SER A 59 1.95 -14.70 -12.74
N PRO A 60 0.70 -14.59 -12.24
CA PRO A 60 -0.58 -14.66 -12.92
C PRO A 60 -1.16 -13.32 -13.41
N THR A 61 -0.38 -12.24 -13.40
CA THR A 61 -0.81 -10.93 -13.93
C THR A 61 -1.22 -11.05 -15.41
N ARG A 62 -2.26 -10.33 -15.78
CA ARG A 62 -2.74 -10.20 -17.16
C ARG A 62 -2.72 -8.74 -17.58
N LEU A 63 -2.36 -8.47 -18.81
CA LEU A 63 -2.43 -7.16 -19.45
C LEU A 63 -3.30 -7.28 -20.70
N CYS A 64 -4.44 -6.60 -20.70
CA CYS A 64 -5.38 -6.59 -21.80
C CYS A 64 -5.97 -5.18 -21.96
N ASP A 65 -5.99 -4.67 -23.17
CA ASP A 65 -6.58 -3.37 -23.50
C ASP A 65 -6.13 -2.24 -22.57
N GLY A 66 -4.83 -2.17 -22.29
CA GLY A 66 -4.24 -1.15 -21.41
C GLY A 66 -4.60 -1.29 -19.92
N THR A 67 -5.18 -2.44 -19.53
CA THR A 67 -5.51 -2.74 -18.14
C THR A 67 -4.69 -3.92 -17.65
N ALA A 68 -3.88 -3.70 -16.62
CA ALA A 68 -3.16 -4.74 -15.91
C ALA A 68 -3.97 -5.23 -14.71
N THR A 69 -4.12 -6.56 -14.56
CA THR A 69 -4.91 -7.17 -13.48
C THR A 69 -4.02 -8.06 -12.62
N PHE A 70 -4.03 -7.81 -11.32
CA PHE A 70 -3.20 -8.46 -10.32
C PHE A 70 -4.07 -9.20 -9.30
N PRO A 71 -3.94 -10.53 -9.16
CA PRO A 71 -4.64 -11.26 -8.09
C PRO A 71 -4.16 -10.82 -6.71
N ILE A 72 -5.10 -10.60 -5.81
CA ILE A 72 -4.85 -10.40 -4.38
C ILE A 72 -4.69 -11.78 -3.75
N THR A 73 -3.67 -11.96 -2.91
CA THR A 73 -3.35 -13.23 -2.28
C THR A 73 -3.45 -13.21 -0.77
N GLY A 74 -3.72 -12.06 -0.18
CA GLY A 74 -3.88 -11.93 1.25
C GLY A 74 -3.61 -10.53 1.77
N GLY A 75 -3.56 -10.42 3.09
CA GLY A 75 -3.29 -9.18 3.80
C GLY A 75 -4.20 -9.00 5.01
N ALA A 76 -4.17 -7.80 5.57
CA ALA A 76 -5.09 -7.36 6.60
C ALA A 76 -5.28 -5.86 6.52
N ILE A 77 -6.48 -5.37 6.78
CA ILE A 77 -6.80 -3.96 6.76
C ILE A 77 -7.76 -3.61 7.89
N ASP A 78 -7.46 -2.55 8.59
CA ASP A 78 -8.35 -1.94 9.57
C ASP A 78 -9.32 -1.02 8.84
N LEU A 79 -10.61 -1.29 8.94
CA LEU A 79 -11.64 -0.55 8.19
C LEU A 79 -11.88 0.86 8.74
N ASP A 80 -11.55 1.12 10.01
CA ASP A 80 -11.77 2.43 10.62
C ASP A 80 -10.69 3.43 10.20
N SER A 81 -9.44 2.97 10.05
CA SER A 81 -8.28 3.81 9.73
C SER A 81 -7.71 3.59 8.33
N ALA A 82 -8.13 2.55 7.62
CA ALA A 82 -7.51 2.03 6.40
C ALA A 82 -6.04 1.61 6.58
N ALA A 83 -5.57 1.42 7.83
CA ALA A 83 -4.22 0.96 8.08
C ALA A 83 -4.10 -0.55 7.81
N GLY A 84 -3.06 -0.94 7.07
CA GLY A 84 -2.86 -2.36 6.78
C GLY A 84 -2.05 -2.61 5.52
N ASN A 85 -2.21 -3.81 4.98
CA ASN A 85 -1.57 -4.18 3.73
C ASN A 85 -2.47 -5.07 2.88
N ILE A 86 -2.28 -5.00 1.55
CA ILE A 86 -2.93 -5.89 0.56
C ILE A 86 -1.81 -6.44 -0.32
N VAL A 87 -1.69 -7.76 -0.32
CA VAL A 87 -0.61 -8.50 -1.00
C VAL A 87 -1.10 -9.04 -2.33
N HIS A 88 -0.27 -8.87 -3.37
CA HIS A 88 -0.59 -9.30 -4.73
C HIS A 88 0.46 -10.29 -5.25
N SER A 89 0.02 -11.18 -6.12
CA SER A 89 0.89 -12.04 -6.92
C SER A 89 1.06 -11.52 -8.34
N GLY A 90 2.08 -12.06 -9.03
CA GLY A 90 2.44 -11.64 -10.38
C GLY A 90 3.27 -10.38 -10.43
N GLY A 91 3.29 -9.72 -11.59
CA GLY A 91 4.12 -8.54 -11.79
C GLY A 91 4.18 -8.06 -13.23
N LEU A 92 5.07 -7.11 -13.46
CA LEU A 92 5.37 -6.54 -14.77
C LEU A 92 6.86 -6.69 -15.10
N ILE A 93 7.16 -6.83 -16.37
CA ILE A 93 8.51 -6.77 -16.92
C ILE A 93 8.57 -5.57 -17.86
N LEU A 94 9.61 -4.76 -17.72
CA LEU A 94 9.92 -3.63 -18.58
C LEU A 94 11.27 -3.92 -19.24
N GLU A 95 11.29 -4.01 -20.57
CA GLU A 95 12.48 -4.39 -21.31
C GLU A 95 12.86 -3.30 -22.32
N ALA A 96 14.11 -2.83 -22.28
CA ALA A 96 14.65 -1.87 -23.21
C ALA A 96 16.16 -2.06 -23.36
N GLY A 97 16.67 -2.02 -24.62
CA GLY A 97 18.11 -2.03 -24.89
C GLY A 97 18.87 -3.22 -24.30
N GLY A 98 18.21 -4.39 -24.16
CA GLY A 98 18.78 -5.58 -23.52
C GLY A 98 18.80 -5.54 -21.99
N THR A 99 18.17 -4.53 -21.38
CA THR A 99 17.99 -4.44 -19.93
C THR A 99 16.57 -4.83 -19.55
N GLU A 100 16.43 -5.85 -18.72
CA GLU A 100 15.16 -6.32 -18.15
C GLU A 100 14.99 -5.79 -16.72
N VAL A 101 13.89 -5.09 -16.46
CA VAL A 101 13.45 -4.72 -15.11
C VAL A 101 12.17 -5.45 -14.80
N LYS A 102 12.22 -6.37 -13.84
CA LYS A 102 11.05 -7.11 -13.36
C LYS A 102 10.59 -6.55 -12.04
N LEU A 103 9.30 -6.21 -11.98
CA LEU A 103 8.59 -5.70 -10.80
C LEU A 103 7.54 -6.73 -10.39
N GLN A 104 7.62 -7.28 -9.19
CA GLN A 104 6.70 -8.36 -8.78
C GLN A 104 6.38 -8.33 -7.30
N SER A 105 5.40 -9.16 -6.88
CA SER A 105 5.00 -9.31 -5.47
C SER A 105 4.65 -7.96 -4.85
N PHE A 106 3.72 -7.26 -5.46
CA PHE A 106 3.31 -5.93 -5.02
C PHE A 106 2.58 -5.99 -3.68
N ILE A 107 2.81 -5.00 -2.84
CA ILE A 107 2.11 -4.79 -1.58
C ILE A 107 1.64 -3.35 -1.53
N ILE A 108 0.34 -3.14 -1.42
CA ILE A 108 -0.21 -1.87 -0.96
C ILE A 108 0.04 -1.83 0.54
N ASP A 109 0.80 -0.86 1.01
CA ASP A 109 1.13 -0.67 2.41
C ASP A 109 0.66 0.72 2.84
N THR A 110 -0.30 0.75 3.75
CA THR A 110 -0.86 1.99 4.29
C THR A 110 -0.35 2.28 5.70
N THR A 111 0.49 1.41 6.28
CA THR A 111 1.03 1.54 7.64
C THR A 111 2.37 2.23 7.68
N LYS A 112 3.19 2.08 6.63
CA LYS A 112 4.56 2.62 6.56
C LYS A 112 4.63 3.77 5.59
N THR A 113 4.29 4.93 6.09
CA THR A 113 4.42 6.14 5.31
C THR A 113 5.61 6.94 5.82
N THR A 114 6.73 6.92 5.13
CA THR A 114 7.83 7.85 5.39
C THR A 114 7.43 9.31 5.08
N THR A 115 6.36 9.48 4.32
CA THR A 115 5.82 10.78 3.89
C THR A 115 4.38 11.02 4.31
N GLY A 116 3.75 10.12 5.09
CA GLY A 116 2.33 10.21 5.46
C GLY A 116 1.35 9.76 4.37
N ALA A 117 1.82 9.34 3.19
CA ALA A 117 0.97 8.86 2.11
C ALA A 117 1.12 7.33 1.90
N PRO A 118 0.04 6.61 1.57
CA PRO A 118 0.12 5.18 1.28
C PRO A 118 0.95 4.91 0.03
N VAL A 119 1.70 3.81 0.04
CA VAL A 119 2.57 3.45 -1.08
C VAL A 119 2.32 2.00 -1.54
N LEU A 120 2.57 1.75 -2.82
CA LEU A 120 2.70 0.42 -3.36
C LEU A 120 4.19 0.08 -3.48
N THR A 121 4.59 -0.97 -2.79
CA THR A 121 5.96 -1.52 -2.86
C THR A 121 6.01 -2.74 -3.76
N GLY A 122 7.17 -3.08 -4.30
CA GLY A 122 7.39 -4.30 -5.07
C GLY A 122 8.83 -4.78 -5.02
N LEU A 123 9.04 -6.07 -5.27
CA LEU A 123 10.37 -6.62 -5.51
C LEU A 123 10.85 -6.18 -6.88
N VAL A 124 12.06 -5.64 -6.92
CA VAL A 124 12.74 -5.17 -8.13
C VAL A 124 13.88 -6.14 -8.46
N ILE A 125 13.86 -6.66 -9.67
CA ILE A 125 14.90 -7.55 -10.20
C ILE A 125 15.37 -6.94 -11.51
N VAL A 126 16.69 -6.73 -11.64
CA VAL A 126 17.31 -6.17 -12.85
C VAL A 126 18.24 -7.22 -13.45
N ASN A 127 18.03 -7.59 -14.71
CA ASN A 127 18.83 -8.58 -15.42
C ASN A 127 19.02 -9.86 -14.57
N LYS A 128 17.91 -10.39 -14.00
CA LYS A 128 17.85 -11.58 -13.14
C LYS A 128 18.50 -11.41 -11.75
N LYS A 129 19.03 -10.23 -11.40
CA LYS A 129 19.62 -9.94 -10.11
C LYS A 129 18.63 -9.19 -9.23
N LEU A 130 18.34 -9.72 -8.03
CA LEU A 130 17.48 -9.06 -7.05
C LEU A 130 18.14 -7.79 -6.52
N VAL A 131 17.43 -6.66 -6.67
CA VAL A 131 17.80 -5.38 -6.08
C VAL A 131 17.23 -5.22 -4.67
N GLY A 132 15.96 -5.61 -4.49
CA GLY A 132 15.25 -5.54 -3.21
C GLY A 132 13.80 -5.11 -3.36
N ARG A 133 13.14 -4.87 -2.23
CA ARG A 133 11.80 -4.28 -2.20
C ARG A 133 11.90 -2.76 -2.14
N LEU A 134 11.31 -2.10 -3.11
CA LEU A 134 11.34 -0.63 -3.21
C LEU A 134 9.92 -0.06 -3.18
N PRO A 135 9.73 1.17 -2.69
CA PRO A 135 8.52 1.93 -2.91
C PRO A 135 8.45 2.32 -4.39
N LEU A 136 7.44 1.83 -5.09
CA LEU A 136 7.32 2.01 -6.54
C LEU A 136 6.33 3.12 -6.89
N PHE A 137 5.14 3.10 -6.29
CA PHE A 137 4.07 4.05 -6.62
C PHE A 137 3.49 4.68 -5.37
N ASN A 138 3.29 6.00 -5.41
CA ASN A 138 2.43 6.69 -4.45
C ASN A 138 0.97 6.40 -4.82
N LEU A 139 0.12 6.25 -3.82
CA LEU A 139 -1.31 6.07 -3.98
C LEU A 139 -2.00 7.42 -3.73
N VAL A 140 -2.69 7.92 -4.75
CA VAL A 140 -3.47 9.16 -4.67
C VAL A 140 -4.93 8.77 -4.48
N LEU A 141 -5.45 9.04 -3.30
CA LEU A 141 -6.83 8.70 -2.97
C LEU A 141 -7.80 9.59 -3.75
N PRO A 142 -8.95 9.05 -4.21
CA PRO A 142 -9.91 9.82 -5.00
C PRO A 142 -10.58 10.91 -4.16
N ALA A 143 -11.06 11.94 -4.83
CA ALA A 143 -11.93 12.94 -4.20
C ALA A 143 -13.19 12.25 -3.65
N GLY A 144 -13.48 12.44 -2.37
CA GLY A 144 -14.60 11.76 -1.69
C GLY A 144 -14.21 10.46 -0.98
N PHE A 145 -12.93 10.08 -0.97
CA PHE A 145 -12.47 9.04 -0.06
C PHE A 145 -12.79 9.43 1.38
N SER A 146 -13.38 8.53 2.12
CA SER A 146 -13.77 8.75 3.52
C SER A 146 -13.53 7.52 4.38
N LEU A 147 -13.28 7.75 5.64
CA LEU A 147 -13.22 6.72 6.66
C LEU A 147 -14.49 6.80 7.53
N PRO A 148 -14.93 5.67 8.11
CA PRO A 148 -14.38 4.32 7.94
C PRO A 148 -14.64 3.75 6.55
N LEU A 149 -13.79 2.81 6.13
CA LEU A 149 -14.01 2.03 4.91
C LEU A 149 -15.28 1.19 5.06
N ARG A 150 -16.08 1.12 4.00
CA ARG A 150 -17.31 0.33 4.00
C ARG A 150 -17.11 -0.91 3.13
N ALA A 151 -17.41 -2.08 3.69
CA ALA A 151 -17.49 -3.31 2.93
C ALA A 151 -18.92 -3.50 2.40
N GLU A 152 -19.05 -3.80 1.12
CA GLU A 152 -20.34 -4.18 0.52
C GLU A 152 -20.71 -5.59 0.95
N GLY A 153 -21.91 -5.78 1.52
CA GLY A 153 -22.37 -7.06 2.02
C GLY A 153 -21.45 -7.69 3.07
N GLU A 154 -20.73 -6.86 3.84
CA GLU A 154 -19.79 -7.23 4.90
C GLU A 154 -18.47 -7.89 4.45
N PHE A 155 -18.39 -8.41 3.22
CA PHE A 155 -17.27 -9.23 2.76
C PHE A 155 -16.52 -8.68 1.55
N LEU A 156 -16.99 -7.61 0.90
CA LEU A 156 -16.35 -7.04 -0.27
C LEU A 156 -15.91 -5.60 -0.03
N LEU A 157 -14.61 -5.38 0.03
CA LEU A 157 -14.03 -4.04 0.04
C LEU A 157 -13.79 -3.59 -1.41
N GLN A 158 -14.38 -2.48 -1.79
CA GLN A 158 -14.15 -1.81 -3.06
C GLN A 158 -13.49 -0.45 -2.85
N LEU A 159 -12.34 -0.26 -3.51
CA LEU A 159 -11.68 1.04 -3.63
C LEU A 159 -11.52 1.32 -5.12
N LYS A 160 -12.15 2.40 -5.60
CA LYS A 160 -12.12 2.79 -7.02
C LYS A 160 -11.35 4.10 -7.20
N ASP A 161 -10.86 4.31 -8.41
CA ASP A 161 -10.24 5.57 -8.84
C ASP A 161 -9.02 6.00 -8.01
N VAL A 162 -8.26 5.03 -7.48
CA VAL A 162 -7.00 5.30 -6.78
C VAL A 162 -5.92 5.61 -7.80
N GLY A 163 -5.45 6.85 -7.84
CA GLY A 163 -4.36 7.25 -8.73
C GLY A 163 -3.04 6.61 -8.33
N LEU A 164 -2.24 6.21 -9.33
CA LEU A 164 -0.88 5.70 -9.14
C LEU A 164 0.11 6.66 -9.78
N THR A 165 1.07 7.16 -9.00
CA THR A 165 2.16 7.98 -9.51
C THR A 165 3.52 7.39 -9.11
N LEU A 166 4.51 7.54 -9.97
CA LEU A 166 5.85 7.00 -9.77
C LEU A 166 6.53 7.70 -8.59
N THR A 167 7.10 6.94 -7.65
CA THR A 167 7.88 7.53 -6.56
C THR A 167 9.20 8.11 -7.08
N SER A 168 9.82 9.03 -6.34
CA SER A 168 11.15 9.55 -6.66
C SER A 168 12.21 8.45 -6.64
N THR A 169 12.09 7.49 -5.71
CA THR A 169 12.99 6.33 -5.63
C THR A 169 12.91 5.47 -6.88
N ALA A 170 11.69 5.14 -7.33
CA ALA A 170 11.50 4.33 -8.53
C ALA A 170 11.93 5.08 -9.80
N ALA A 171 11.63 6.36 -9.92
CA ALA A 171 12.06 7.20 -11.03
C ALA A 171 13.60 7.26 -11.14
N GLY A 172 14.27 7.51 -10.02
CA GLY A 172 15.75 7.52 -9.97
C GLY A 172 16.35 6.17 -10.34
N ALA A 173 15.78 5.07 -9.82
CA ALA A 173 16.22 3.72 -10.15
C ALA A 173 16.06 3.39 -11.64
N LEU A 174 14.90 3.70 -12.25
CA LEU A 174 14.66 3.47 -13.68
C LEU A 174 15.60 4.31 -14.55
N ASN A 175 15.79 5.60 -14.23
CA ASN A 175 16.75 6.44 -14.96
C ASN A 175 18.18 5.84 -14.92
N SER A 176 18.59 5.35 -13.75
CA SER A 176 19.92 4.74 -13.57
C SER A 176 20.06 3.43 -14.34
N VAL A 177 19.07 2.55 -14.25
CA VAL A 177 19.10 1.21 -14.87
C VAL A 177 19.11 1.28 -16.39
N TYR A 178 18.37 2.22 -16.98
CA TYR A 178 18.34 2.43 -18.43
C TYR A 178 19.40 3.41 -18.93
N GLY A 179 20.32 3.88 -18.07
CA GLY A 179 21.37 4.81 -18.46
C GLY A 179 20.86 6.18 -18.93
N LEU A 180 19.70 6.58 -18.44
CA LEU A 180 19.07 7.85 -18.78
C LEU A 180 19.62 8.99 -17.89
N LYS A 181 19.53 10.22 -18.39
CA LYS A 181 19.85 11.40 -17.57
C LYS A 181 18.87 11.46 -16.38
N PRO A 182 19.33 11.92 -15.18
CA PRO A 182 18.45 12.16 -14.07
C PRO A 182 17.25 13.04 -14.46
N GLY A 183 16.04 12.61 -14.12
CA GLY A 183 14.81 13.35 -14.43
C GLY A 183 14.21 13.08 -15.82
N THR A 184 14.82 12.25 -16.67
CA THR A 184 14.21 11.83 -17.96
C THR A 184 12.89 11.11 -17.70
N ILE A 185 12.87 10.18 -16.72
CA ILE A 185 11.63 9.64 -16.14
C ILE A 185 11.41 10.47 -14.88
N PRO A 186 10.38 11.34 -14.83
CA PRO A 186 10.15 12.22 -13.71
C PRO A 186 9.50 11.47 -12.54
N ALA A 187 9.78 11.90 -11.32
CA ALA A 187 8.97 11.56 -10.17
C ALA A 187 7.54 12.08 -10.37
N ASN A 188 6.57 11.39 -9.76
CA ASN A 188 5.14 11.67 -9.91
C ASN A 188 4.58 11.47 -11.34
N LEU A 189 5.33 10.83 -12.24
CA LEU A 189 4.76 10.38 -13.51
C LEU A 189 3.49 9.56 -13.24
N GLN A 190 2.38 9.95 -13.86
CA GLN A 190 1.13 9.23 -13.70
C GLN A 190 1.18 7.90 -14.42
N ILE A 191 1.07 6.82 -13.66
CA ILE A 191 1.12 5.44 -14.18
C ILE A 191 -0.27 4.98 -14.63
N GLY A 192 -1.29 5.33 -13.84
CA GLY A 192 -2.66 4.92 -14.14
C GLY A 192 -3.58 5.10 -12.95
N THR A 193 -4.73 4.43 -13.05
CA THR A 193 -5.77 4.44 -12.01
C THR A 193 -6.11 3.01 -11.63
N ALA A 194 -6.10 2.73 -10.33
CA ALA A 194 -6.37 1.42 -9.78
C ALA A 194 -7.78 1.30 -9.22
N SER A 195 -8.37 0.11 -9.38
CA SER A 195 -9.58 -0.33 -8.69
C SER A 195 -9.25 -1.62 -7.95
N VAL A 196 -9.48 -1.64 -6.64
CA VAL A 196 -9.23 -2.77 -5.74
C VAL A 196 -10.57 -3.40 -5.36
N PHE A 197 -10.68 -4.71 -5.54
CA PHE A 197 -11.82 -5.55 -5.13
C PHE A 197 -11.25 -6.65 -4.24
N ALA A 198 -11.38 -6.50 -2.93
CA ALA A 198 -10.81 -7.41 -1.96
C ALA A 198 -11.91 -8.14 -1.18
N PHE A 199 -11.82 -9.47 -1.12
CA PHE A 199 -12.67 -10.27 -0.26
C PHE A 199 -12.12 -10.26 1.16
N LEU A 200 -12.99 -9.94 2.11
CA LEU A 200 -12.65 -9.84 3.53
C LEU A 200 -13.12 -11.09 4.28
N GLY A 201 -12.31 -11.58 5.19
CA GLY A 201 -12.69 -12.61 6.14
C GLY A 201 -13.74 -12.11 7.15
N SER A 202 -14.25 -13.01 7.99
CA SER A 202 -15.20 -12.66 9.04
C SER A 202 -14.62 -11.63 10.03
N PRO A 203 -15.45 -10.78 10.66
CA PRO A 203 -15.02 -9.96 11.78
C PRO A 203 -14.44 -10.84 12.91
N ASN A 204 -13.34 -10.41 13.50
CA ASN A 204 -12.76 -11.04 14.70
C ASN A 204 -13.53 -10.61 15.94
#